data_f355f44aa8ffa716a3d12682e5356a2e
#
_entry.id   f355f44aa8ffa716a3d12682e5356a2e
#
_cell.length_a   1.000
_cell.length_b   1.000
_cell.length_c   1.000
_cell.angle_alpha   90.00
_cell.angle_beta   90.00
_cell.angle_gamma   90.00
#
_symmetry.space_group_name_H-M   'P 1'
#
loop_
_entity.id
_entity.type
_entity.pdbx_description
1 polymer ?
#
loop_
_entity_poly.entity_id
_entity_poly.type
_entity_poly.pdbx_seq_one_letter_code
_entity_poly.pdbx_strand_id
1 'polypeptide(L)'
;DEKLIFADTLTFKKKDMSLEDRAILFENSLRMILKIEKLSPLAIFIEEPFTAFAGGKTSANTMAKLQRFNGMCCLATRKIFDENSTLLPARVCRSLNEIKIPRGSNTKKMIIDWVSAKYPKDFTYELTRFGNPKPGTDDKADAIVVALAGLKKFTETT
;
A
#
# COMPACT_ATOMS: atom_id res chain seq x y z
N ASP A 1 1.63 15.81 14.10
CA ASP A 1 2.72 14.83 14.10
C ASP A 1 2.36 13.63 13.21
N GLU A 2 3.24 13.28 12.27
CA GLU A 2 3.10 12.11 11.39
C GLU A 2 3.44 10.82 12.16
N LYS A 3 2.50 10.33 12.96
CA LYS A 3 2.70 9.11 13.77
C LYS A 3 2.19 7.89 13.00
N LEU A 4 3.04 6.87 12.87
CA LEU A 4 2.62 5.55 12.39
C LEU A 4 1.92 4.80 13.54
N ILE A 5 0.63 4.51 13.38
CA ILE A 5 -0.17 3.79 14.40
C ILE A 5 -0.16 2.30 14.11
N PHE A 6 -0.35 1.92 12.84
CA PHE A 6 -0.44 0.54 12.43
C PHE A 6 0.02 0.37 10.97
N ALA A 7 0.76 -0.68 10.70
CA ALA A 7 1.09 -1.12 9.34
C ALA A 7 1.27 -2.64 9.31
N ASP A 8 0.57 -3.30 8.41
CA ASP A 8 0.67 -4.74 8.22
C ASP A 8 0.43 -5.15 6.77
N THR A 9 0.64 -6.43 6.47
CA THR A 9 0.47 -7.02 5.15
C THR A 9 -0.57 -8.13 5.19
N LEU A 10 -1.59 -8.04 4.34
CA LEU A 10 -2.55 -9.11 4.16
C LEU A 10 -2.03 -10.13 3.15
N THR A 11 -1.80 -11.35 3.61
CA THR A 11 -1.30 -12.45 2.77
C THR A 11 -2.43 -13.42 2.39
N PHE A 12 -2.60 -13.67 1.09
CA PHE A 12 -3.54 -14.67 0.58
C PHE A 12 -2.88 -16.05 0.53
N LYS A 13 -3.24 -16.94 1.45
CA LYS A 13 -2.58 -18.25 1.63
C LYS A 13 -2.88 -19.26 0.54
N LYS A 14 -3.99 -19.16 -0.18
CA LYS A 14 -4.39 -20.09 -1.24
C LYS A 14 -4.03 -19.52 -2.61
N LYS A 15 -3.21 -20.24 -3.38
CA LYS A 15 -2.81 -19.84 -4.74
C LYS A 15 -4.02 -19.68 -5.68
N ASP A 16 -5.04 -20.52 -5.53
CA ASP A 16 -6.22 -20.60 -6.41
C ASP A 16 -7.41 -19.78 -5.93
N MET A 17 -7.19 -18.86 -4.98
CA MET A 17 -8.24 -17.97 -4.50
C MET A 17 -8.64 -16.98 -5.61
N SER A 18 -9.94 -16.87 -5.89
CA SER A 18 -10.48 -15.91 -6.86
C SER A 18 -10.19 -14.46 -6.43
N LEU A 19 -10.27 -13.51 -7.35
CA LEU A 19 -10.12 -12.10 -6.99
C LEU A 19 -11.24 -11.64 -6.07
N GLU A 20 -12.43 -12.16 -6.27
CA GLU A 20 -13.62 -11.91 -5.46
C GLU A 20 -13.43 -12.37 -4.01
N ASP A 21 -12.94 -13.61 -3.81
CA ASP A 21 -12.64 -14.13 -2.47
C ASP A 21 -11.55 -13.33 -1.76
N ARG A 22 -10.54 -12.89 -2.51
CA ARG A 22 -9.49 -12.00 -1.98
C ARG A 22 -10.06 -10.65 -1.55
N ALA A 23 -10.99 -10.09 -2.33
CA ALA A 23 -11.64 -8.83 -2.00
C ALA A 23 -12.54 -8.96 -0.75
N ILE A 24 -13.26 -10.08 -0.60
CA ILE A 24 -14.03 -10.38 0.60
C ILE A 24 -13.11 -10.52 1.82
N LEU A 25 -11.99 -11.23 1.67
CA LEU A 25 -11.01 -11.36 2.75
C LEU A 25 -10.41 -10.00 3.12
N PHE A 26 -10.10 -9.16 2.14
CA PHE A 26 -9.63 -7.80 2.36
C PHE A 26 -10.67 -6.98 3.15
N GLU A 27 -11.93 -6.97 2.73
CA GLU A 27 -13.02 -6.24 3.42
C GLU A 27 -13.15 -6.70 4.88
N ASN A 28 -13.19 -8.02 5.11
CA ASN A 28 -13.32 -8.59 6.46
C ASN A 28 -12.11 -8.26 7.33
N SER A 29 -10.90 -8.35 6.80
CA SER A 29 -9.67 -8.02 7.52
C SER A 29 -9.63 -6.55 7.89
N LEU A 30 -10.01 -5.66 6.97
CA LEU A 30 -10.06 -4.22 7.23
C LEU A 30 -11.07 -3.88 8.33
N ARG A 31 -12.28 -4.46 8.30
CA ARG A 31 -13.28 -4.29 9.38
C ARG A 31 -12.74 -4.76 10.73
N MET A 32 -12.04 -5.89 10.75
CA MET A 32 -11.44 -6.45 11.97
C MET A 32 -10.36 -5.52 12.53
N ILE A 33 -9.44 -5.03 11.68
CA ILE A 33 -8.37 -4.11 12.07
C ILE A 33 -8.94 -2.82 12.67
N LEU A 34 -9.90 -2.20 11.99
CA LEU A 34 -10.54 -0.98 12.48
C LEU A 34 -11.19 -1.17 13.85
N LYS A 35 -11.81 -2.33 14.08
CA LYS A 35 -12.42 -2.65 15.37
C LYS A 35 -11.39 -2.88 16.47
N ILE A 36 -10.34 -3.63 16.18
CA ILE A 36 -9.27 -3.96 17.16
C ILE A 36 -8.49 -2.69 17.54
N GLU A 37 -8.05 -1.95 16.54
CA GLU A 37 -7.24 -0.74 16.71
C GLU A 37 -8.08 0.50 17.06
N LYS A 38 -9.41 0.38 17.08
CA LYS A 38 -10.37 1.47 17.33
C LYS A 38 -10.12 2.70 16.43
N LEU A 39 -9.82 2.44 15.15
CA LEU A 39 -9.51 3.48 14.18
C LEU A 39 -10.79 4.05 13.55
N SER A 40 -10.78 5.38 13.32
CA SER A 40 -11.80 6.11 12.56
C SER A 40 -11.09 6.99 11.54
N PRO A 41 -10.74 6.46 10.36
CA PRO A 41 -10.01 7.22 9.35
C PRO A 41 -10.81 8.40 8.82
N LEU A 42 -10.16 9.54 8.64
CA LEU A 42 -10.72 10.75 8.04
C LEU A 42 -10.60 10.76 6.51
N ALA A 43 -9.65 9.99 5.96
CA ALA A 43 -9.43 9.86 4.53
C ALA A 43 -8.78 8.51 4.21
N ILE A 44 -8.99 8.03 2.98
CA ILE A 44 -8.50 6.74 2.51
C ILE A 44 -7.72 6.97 1.22
N PHE A 45 -6.49 6.48 1.21
CA PHE A 45 -5.60 6.54 0.05
C PHE A 45 -5.21 5.13 -0.38
N ILE A 46 -5.28 4.88 -1.67
CA ILE A 46 -4.91 3.59 -2.28
C ILE A 46 -3.92 3.87 -3.42
N GLU A 47 -2.91 3.02 -3.56
CA GLU A 47 -2.02 3.12 -4.69
C GLU A 47 -2.78 2.88 -6.00
N GLU A 48 -2.60 3.80 -6.96
CA GLU A 48 -3.16 3.65 -8.29
C GLU A 48 -2.39 2.57 -9.05
N PRO A 49 -3.06 1.55 -9.61
CA PRO A 49 -2.39 0.53 -10.39
C PRO A 49 -1.84 1.12 -11.70
N PHE A 50 -0.71 0.61 -12.16
CA PHE A 50 -0.10 1.04 -13.42
C PHE A 50 -1.08 0.92 -14.60
N THR A 51 -1.19 1.99 -15.38
CA THR A 51 -2.04 2.06 -16.58
C THR A 51 -1.25 1.88 -17.88
N ALA A 52 0.09 1.90 -17.82
CA ALA A 52 0.96 1.80 -18.99
C ALA A 52 1.99 0.69 -18.85
N PHE A 53 2.34 0.07 -19.98
CA PHE A 53 3.42 -0.92 -20.08
C PHE A 53 4.79 -0.24 -19.94
N ALA A 54 5.31 -0.15 -18.73
CA ALA A 54 6.66 0.32 -18.50
C ALA A 54 7.65 -0.87 -18.63
N GLY A 55 8.29 -1.01 -19.77
CA GLY A 55 9.44 -1.90 -19.94
C GLY A 55 9.17 -3.39 -20.07
N GLY A 56 7.98 -3.82 -20.52
CA GLY A 56 7.71 -5.21 -20.95
C GLY A 56 7.74 -6.29 -19.85
N LYS A 57 7.84 -5.91 -18.58
CA LYS A 57 7.96 -6.87 -17.46
C LYS A 57 6.61 -7.39 -16.93
N THR A 58 5.51 -6.72 -17.24
CA THR A 58 4.18 -7.07 -16.74
C THR A 58 3.26 -7.37 -17.91
N SER A 59 2.61 -8.53 -17.92
CA SER A 59 1.67 -8.88 -18.99
C SER A 59 0.37 -8.08 -18.88
N ALA A 60 -0.33 -7.89 -20.02
CA ALA A 60 -1.65 -7.26 -20.06
C ALA A 60 -2.65 -7.94 -19.12
N ASN A 61 -2.61 -9.27 -19.04
CA ASN A 61 -3.47 -10.05 -18.14
C ASN A 61 -3.18 -9.75 -16.66
N THR A 62 -1.90 -9.61 -16.29
CA THR A 62 -1.52 -9.24 -14.91
C THR A 62 -1.99 -7.84 -14.58
N MET A 63 -1.85 -6.88 -15.50
CA MET A 63 -2.34 -5.52 -15.31
C MET A 63 -3.86 -5.48 -15.15
N ALA A 64 -4.60 -6.18 -16.01
CA ALA A 64 -6.06 -6.26 -15.91
C ALA A 64 -6.52 -6.84 -14.57
N LYS A 65 -5.84 -7.89 -14.07
CA LYS A 65 -6.11 -8.47 -12.75
C LYS A 65 -5.85 -7.47 -11.60
N LEU A 66 -4.75 -6.73 -11.67
CA LEU A 66 -4.41 -5.73 -10.65
C LEU A 66 -5.42 -4.59 -10.64
N GLN A 67 -5.80 -4.06 -11.80
CA GLN A 67 -6.81 -3.01 -11.92
C GLN A 67 -8.18 -3.48 -11.40
N ARG A 68 -8.59 -4.69 -11.78
CA ARG A 68 -9.85 -5.29 -11.30
C ARG A 68 -9.86 -5.45 -9.78
N PHE A 69 -8.77 -5.98 -9.20
CA PHE A 69 -8.66 -6.14 -7.76
C PHE A 69 -8.61 -4.80 -7.02
N ASN A 70 -7.90 -3.80 -7.55
CA ASN A 70 -7.87 -2.45 -7.01
C ASN A 70 -9.28 -1.84 -6.97
N GLY A 71 -10.08 -1.97 -8.05
CA GLY A 71 -11.48 -1.53 -8.06
C GLY A 71 -12.35 -2.21 -7.00
N MET A 72 -12.12 -3.51 -6.75
CA MET A 72 -12.81 -4.24 -5.68
C MET A 72 -12.40 -3.73 -4.29
N CYS A 73 -11.13 -3.39 -4.08
CA CYS A 73 -10.65 -2.78 -2.84
C CYS A 73 -11.28 -1.39 -2.63
N CYS A 74 -11.37 -0.57 -3.68
CA CYS A 74 -12.06 0.73 -3.62
C CYS A 74 -13.54 0.57 -3.24
N LEU A 75 -14.22 -0.41 -3.81
CA LEU A 75 -15.61 -0.70 -3.45
C LEU A 75 -15.75 -1.15 -1.98
N ALA A 76 -14.86 -2.02 -1.51
CA ALA A 76 -14.85 -2.48 -0.14
C ALA A 76 -14.63 -1.33 0.85
N THR A 77 -13.67 -0.43 0.57
CA THR A 77 -13.44 0.76 1.39
C THR A 77 -14.65 1.70 1.38
N ARG A 78 -15.27 1.94 0.22
CA ARG A 78 -16.49 2.75 0.12
C ARG A 78 -17.64 2.18 0.99
N LYS A 79 -17.82 0.87 0.99
CA LYS A 79 -18.84 0.18 1.82
C LYS A 79 -18.57 0.30 3.32
N ILE A 80 -17.32 0.41 3.73
CA ILE A 80 -16.92 0.49 5.14
C ILE A 80 -17.00 1.92 5.68
N PHE A 81 -16.53 2.89 4.90
CA PHE A 81 -16.32 4.26 5.38
C PHE A 81 -17.34 5.26 4.88
N ASP A 82 -18.21 4.87 3.96
CA ASP A 82 -19.12 5.76 3.22
C ASP A 82 -18.43 6.93 2.49
N GLU A 83 -17.11 6.78 2.25
CA GLU A 83 -16.24 7.74 1.60
C GLU A 83 -15.50 7.10 0.42
N ASN A 84 -15.23 7.88 -0.64
CA ASN A 84 -14.43 7.41 -1.75
C ASN A 84 -12.95 7.43 -1.39
N SER A 85 -12.24 6.34 -1.73
CA SER A 85 -10.78 6.34 -1.65
C SER A 85 -10.17 7.20 -2.75
N THR A 86 -9.10 7.91 -2.41
CA THR A 86 -8.29 8.67 -3.37
C THR A 86 -7.18 7.78 -3.91
N LEU A 87 -7.12 7.61 -5.23
CA LEU A 87 -6.04 6.88 -5.88
C LEU A 87 -4.81 7.78 -6.07
N LEU A 88 -3.66 7.27 -5.68
CA LEU A 88 -2.39 7.99 -5.78
C LEU A 88 -1.35 7.16 -6.56
N PRO A 89 -0.83 7.67 -7.70
CA PRO A 89 0.26 7.01 -8.41
C PRO A 89 1.52 6.92 -7.55
N ALA A 90 2.21 5.78 -7.55
CA ALA A 90 3.44 5.56 -6.78
C ALA A 90 4.51 6.65 -7.01
N ARG A 91 4.62 7.17 -8.26
CA ARG A 91 5.52 8.27 -8.58
C ARG A 91 5.15 9.55 -7.83
N VAL A 92 3.87 9.87 -7.76
CA VAL A 92 3.36 11.04 -7.04
C VAL A 92 3.63 10.89 -5.55
N CYS A 93 3.35 9.69 -4.99
CA CYS A 93 3.62 9.40 -3.58
C CYS A 93 5.10 9.61 -3.21
N ARG A 94 6.01 9.12 -4.05
CA ARG A 94 7.46 9.35 -3.85
C ARG A 94 7.85 10.81 -3.95
N SER A 95 7.32 11.53 -4.94
CA SER A 95 7.60 12.96 -5.13
C SER A 95 7.15 13.79 -3.93
N LEU A 96 5.92 13.57 -3.45
CA LEU A 96 5.39 14.27 -2.28
C LEU A 96 6.19 13.99 -1.00
N ASN A 97 6.74 12.80 -0.88
CA ASN A 97 7.59 12.42 0.26
C ASN A 97 9.08 12.71 0.04
N GLU A 98 9.42 13.41 -1.05
CA GLU A 98 10.81 13.78 -1.40
C GLU A 98 11.76 12.58 -1.52
N ILE A 99 11.21 11.39 -1.85
CA ILE A 99 11.98 10.16 -1.99
C ILE A 99 12.65 10.14 -3.37
N LYS A 100 13.97 10.30 -3.38
CA LYS A 100 14.77 10.27 -4.60
C LYS A 100 15.28 8.85 -4.86
N ILE A 101 14.93 8.30 -6.02
CA ILE A 101 15.39 6.98 -6.47
C ILE A 101 16.41 7.19 -7.60
N PRO A 102 17.70 7.00 -7.38
CA PRO A 102 18.70 7.08 -8.45
C PRO A 102 18.45 6.04 -9.54
N ARG A 103 18.80 6.38 -10.77
CA ARG A 103 18.68 5.45 -11.90
C ARG A 103 19.51 4.18 -11.65
N GLY A 104 18.91 3.01 -11.85
CA GLY A 104 19.56 1.71 -11.62
C GLY A 104 19.53 1.20 -10.19
N SER A 105 19.01 1.98 -9.24
CA SER A 105 18.85 1.54 -7.86
C SER A 105 17.69 0.55 -7.69
N ASN A 106 17.77 -0.30 -6.67
CA ASN A 106 16.67 -1.15 -6.25
C ASN A 106 15.62 -0.31 -5.52
N THR A 107 14.56 0.07 -6.23
CA THR A 107 13.48 0.92 -5.71
C THR A 107 12.87 0.35 -4.43
N LYS A 108 12.57 -0.96 -4.39
CA LYS A 108 11.95 -1.61 -3.22
C LYS A 108 12.84 -1.47 -1.98
N LYS A 109 14.12 -1.76 -2.12
CA LYS A 109 15.07 -1.61 -1.01
C LYS A 109 15.13 -0.17 -0.52
N MET A 110 15.21 0.80 -1.43
CA MET A 110 15.28 2.22 -1.06
C MET A 110 14.02 2.71 -0.33
N ILE A 111 12.84 2.24 -0.72
CA ILE A 111 11.60 2.57 0.00
C ILE A 111 11.60 1.97 1.40
N ILE A 112 11.99 0.71 1.55
CA ILE A 112 12.11 0.05 2.86
C ILE A 112 13.10 0.81 3.75
N ASP A 113 14.29 1.15 3.22
CA ASP A 113 15.33 1.88 3.97
C ASP A 113 14.83 3.27 4.39
N TRP A 114 14.12 3.98 3.50
CA TRP A 114 13.55 5.31 3.79
C TRP A 114 12.49 5.23 4.91
N VAL A 115 11.56 4.27 4.83
CA VAL A 115 10.52 4.08 5.85
C VAL A 115 11.15 3.66 7.18
N SER A 116 12.16 2.78 7.16
CA SER A 116 12.89 2.37 8.35
C SER A 116 13.59 3.53 9.05
N ALA A 117 14.16 4.45 8.27
CA ALA A 117 14.80 5.64 8.82
C ALA A 117 13.78 6.63 9.42
N LYS A 118 12.59 6.75 8.81
CA LYS A 118 11.52 7.63 9.28
C LYS A 118 10.82 7.08 10.53
N TYR A 119 10.62 5.77 10.61
CA TYR A 119 9.91 5.08 11.68
C TYR A 119 10.74 3.94 12.31
N PRO A 120 11.90 4.24 12.91
CA PRO A 120 12.83 3.21 13.36
C PRO A 120 12.30 2.31 14.49
N LYS A 121 11.25 2.74 15.19
CA LYS A 121 10.62 1.97 16.27
C LYS A 121 9.32 1.29 15.84
N ASP A 122 8.59 1.91 14.90
CA ASP A 122 7.23 1.50 14.56
C ASP A 122 7.19 0.66 13.28
N PHE A 123 8.15 0.82 12.37
CA PHE A 123 8.28 0.01 11.17
C PHE A 123 9.27 -1.14 11.40
N THR A 124 8.73 -2.30 11.79
CA THR A 124 9.51 -3.51 12.01
C THR A 124 9.22 -4.54 10.91
N TYR A 125 10.22 -5.34 10.54
CA TYR A 125 10.09 -6.44 9.60
C TYR A 125 11.12 -7.52 9.89
N GLU A 126 10.83 -8.73 9.40
CA GLU A 126 11.72 -9.87 9.55
C GLU A 126 12.61 -10.04 8.31
N LEU A 127 13.78 -10.62 8.54
CA LEU A 127 14.70 -11.00 7.48
C LEU A 127 14.58 -12.49 7.15
N THR A 128 14.86 -12.83 5.90
CA THR A 128 15.10 -14.21 5.48
C THR A 128 16.45 -14.71 6.02
N ARG A 129 16.72 -16.02 5.92
CA ARG A 129 18.02 -16.60 6.26
C ARG A 129 19.20 -15.99 5.48
N PHE A 130 18.95 -15.33 4.37
CA PHE A 130 19.96 -14.67 3.53
C PHE A 130 20.09 -13.16 3.81
N GLY A 131 19.45 -12.63 4.86
CA GLY A 131 19.50 -11.22 5.22
C GLY A 131 18.63 -10.29 4.38
N ASN A 132 17.77 -10.81 3.51
CA ASN A 132 16.82 -10.00 2.75
C ASN A 132 15.51 -9.80 3.52
N PRO A 133 14.80 -8.67 3.38
CA PRO A 133 13.46 -8.51 3.92
C PRO A 133 12.53 -9.64 3.45
N LYS A 134 11.67 -10.13 4.35
CA LYS A 134 10.65 -11.13 3.98
C LYS A 134 9.66 -10.56 2.96
N PRO A 135 9.05 -11.41 2.10
CA PRO A 135 8.00 -10.98 1.18
C PRO A 135 6.88 -10.21 1.89
N GLY A 136 6.38 -9.15 1.26
CA GLY A 136 5.37 -8.26 1.81
C GLY A 136 5.93 -7.07 2.61
N THR A 137 7.21 -7.05 2.94
CA THR A 137 7.86 -5.88 3.59
C THR A 137 7.81 -4.66 2.69
N ASP A 138 8.06 -4.84 1.40
CA ASP A 138 7.96 -3.80 0.38
C ASP A 138 6.51 -3.26 0.25
N ASP A 139 5.52 -4.15 0.22
CA ASP A 139 4.11 -3.75 0.16
C ASP A 139 3.70 -2.92 1.39
N LYS A 140 4.18 -3.31 2.59
CA LYS A 140 3.96 -2.57 3.83
C LYS A 140 4.64 -1.19 3.79
N ALA A 141 5.84 -1.09 3.27
CA ALA A 141 6.56 0.17 3.13
C ALA A 141 5.88 1.09 2.10
N ASP A 142 5.46 0.56 0.96
CA ASP A 142 4.73 1.32 -0.07
C ASP A 142 3.40 1.86 0.49
N ALA A 143 2.66 1.08 1.27
CA ALA A 143 1.43 1.54 1.92
C ALA A 143 1.66 2.74 2.85
N ILE A 144 2.76 2.75 3.61
CA ILE A 144 3.15 3.89 4.47
C ILE A 144 3.46 5.12 3.62
N VAL A 145 4.20 4.95 2.51
CA VAL A 145 4.52 6.06 1.58
C VAL A 145 3.26 6.65 0.96
N VAL A 146 2.28 5.80 0.60
CA VAL A 146 0.96 6.25 0.10
C VAL A 146 0.19 7.02 1.17
N ALA A 147 0.15 6.52 2.40
CA ALA A 147 -0.53 7.18 3.51
C ALA A 147 0.05 8.56 3.82
N LEU A 148 1.39 8.69 3.84
CA LEU A 148 2.07 9.96 4.05
C LEU A 148 1.83 10.97 2.92
N ALA A 149 1.87 10.51 1.68
CA ALA A 149 1.55 11.35 0.52
C ALA A 149 0.09 11.82 0.56
N GLY A 150 -0.81 10.93 0.95
CA GLY A 150 -2.21 11.23 1.15
C GLY A 150 -2.44 12.27 2.24
N LEU A 151 -1.76 12.14 3.38
CA LEU A 151 -1.84 13.10 4.48
C LEU A 151 -1.42 14.51 4.03
N LYS A 152 -0.31 14.63 3.29
CA LYS A 152 0.14 15.90 2.73
C LYS A 152 -0.90 16.53 1.80
N LYS A 153 -1.46 15.75 0.87
CA LYS A 153 -2.53 16.22 0.00
C LYS A 153 -3.78 16.64 0.76
N PHE A 154 -4.17 15.89 1.76
CA PHE A 154 -5.33 16.19 2.58
C PHE A 154 -5.17 17.51 3.34
N THR A 155 -4.00 17.76 3.92
CA THR A 155 -3.71 18.99 4.67
C THR A 155 -3.53 20.23 3.77
N GLU A 156 -3.16 20.07 2.50
CA GLU A 156 -3.08 21.18 1.53
C GLU A 156 -4.47 21.64 1.03
N THR A 157 -5.49 20.79 1.17
CA THR A 157 -6.83 21.03 0.62
C THR A 157 -7.82 21.53 1.69
N THR A 158 -7.43 21.44 2.96
CA THR A 158 -8.23 21.88 4.12
C THR A 158 -7.76 23.22 4.64
#